data_1a481d8c4a08a8bf1a03dad919ab7835
#
_entry.id   1a481d8c4a08a8bf1a03dad919ab7835
#
_cell.length_a   1.000
_cell.length_b   1.000
_cell.length_c   1.000
_cell.angle_alpha   90.00
_cell.angle_beta   90.00
_cell.angle_gamma   90.00
#
_symmetry.space_group_name_H-M   'P 1'
#
loop_
_entity.id
_entity.type
_entity.pdbx_description
1 polymer ?
#
loop_
_entity_poly.entity_id
_entity_poly.type
_entity_poly.pdbx_seq_one_letter_code
_entity_poly.pdbx_strand_id
1 'polypeptide(L)'
;QIGTITTSAHYDWGQGAIMHARDVMTDDMSIMYSGYNHFATWCEAGIGLNDGYMAAQFIWNFQTEQVLTTNKVVAAIDADTPDPDLQSYLGAGLVFRASTYLDMARMYEFLPNENVSSINRYNNNVEGLTVPIVTEQTTEEQARNNPRAPHDEMVKFILGDLQKAEALLKKGSARTSKTVPDLAVCYGVMARLYLWDATYHEMGYAHAGIGNAADLYNQAAYYADLAITTSNATPTTQEEWLNPTTGFNQLSTSSWMWGMQYTDEDNAVASGLLNWTAWMSNEAEFGYAIAGPYVMIGASTYRRINDRDFRKLSYIAPSGSSLSGRETLIDPDQREDIPEYASLKFRPGSGNLTDNNVACVVGIPLMRVEEMYFIKAEALAHNNPAEGLNTCSDFMKRYRYATYSSNATTVDEVVDEIVFQKRVELWGEGLSYFDYKRLNMGVDRTYAGTNFNWGADTYKITGRPYWMNFVISQQETDSNRAIQE
;
A
#
# COMPACT_ATOMS: atom_id res chain seq x y z
N GLN A 1 -10.67 -6.18 13.40
CA GLN A 1 -9.86 -5.11 14.04
C GLN A 1 -9.08 -4.20 13.08
N ILE A 2 -9.35 -4.25 11.78
CA ILE A 2 -8.62 -3.46 10.78
C ILE A 2 -8.83 -1.94 10.97
N GLY A 3 -9.83 -1.51 11.71
CA GLY A 3 -10.18 -0.12 11.99
C GLY A 3 -10.22 0.27 13.47
N THR A 4 -9.64 -0.52 14.38
CA THR A 4 -9.67 -0.20 15.81
C THR A 4 -8.62 0.83 16.20
N ILE A 5 -9.04 1.78 17.05
CA ILE A 5 -8.14 2.67 17.76
C ILE A 5 -7.61 1.90 18.97
N THR A 6 -6.31 1.75 19.10
CA THR A 6 -5.66 1.08 20.25
C THR A 6 -5.11 2.07 21.27
N THR A 7 -4.81 3.30 20.82
CA THR A 7 -4.40 4.43 21.67
C THR A 7 -5.26 5.66 21.35
N SER A 8 -4.92 6.82 21.87
CA SER A 8 -5.55 8.09 21.48
C SER A 8 -4.63 8.94 20.59
N ALA A 9 -3.62 8.34 20.00
CA ALA A 9 -2.68 9.04 19.15
C ALA A 9 -3.24 9.26 17.74
N HIS A 10 -2.90 10.37 17.12
CA HIS A 10 -3.44 10.79 15.82
C HIS A 10 -3.11 9.86 14.63
N TYR A 11 -2.16 8.95 14.79
CA TYR A 11 -1.78 7.95 13.77
C TYR A 11 -2.32 6.54 14.08
N ASP A 12 -3.07 6.37 15.18
CA ASP A 12 -3.57 5.07 15.63
C ASP A 12 -5.02 4.84 15.20
N TRP A 13 -5.20 4.55 13.93
CA TRP A 13 -6.51 4.23 13.33
C TRP A 13 -6.42 3.06 12.36
N GLY A 14 -5.56 2.09 12.69
CA GLY A 14 -5.50 0.80 12.03
C GLY A 14 -4.74 0.78 10.71
N GLN A 15 -5.11 -0.14 9.84
CA GLN A 15 -4.43 -0.38 8.56
C GLN A 15 -4.36 0.88 7.68
N GLY A 16 -5.40 1.71 7.68
CA GLY A 16 -5.42 2.95 6.91
C GLY A 16 -4.31 3.91 7.32
N ALA A 17 -4.01 4.02 8.63
CA ALA A 17 -2.90 4.83 9.12
C ALA A 17 -1.55 4.34 8.60
N ILE A 18 -1.35 3.02 8.56
CA ILE A 18 -0.12 2.41 8.03
C ILE A 18 0.00 2.66 6.52
N MET A 19 -1.10 2.57 5.77
CA MET A 19 -1.13 2.90 4.34
C MET A 19 -0.76 4.37 4.11
N HIS A 20 -1.37 5.28 4.86
CA HIS A 20 -1.08 6.71 4.77
C HIS A 20 0.38 7.01 5.15
N ALA A 21 0.91 6.40 6.23
CA ALA A 21 2.31 6.53 6.64
C ALA A 21 3.28 6.12 5.52
N ARG A 22 3.00 5.03 4.82
CA ARG A 22 3.82 4.56 3.69
C ARG A 22 3.82 5.56 2.54
N ASP A 23 2.68 6.14 2.19
CA ASP A 23 2.57 7.07 1.07
C ASP A 23 3.30 8.40 1.33
N VAL A 24 3.20 8.95 2.54
CA VAL A 24 3.89 10.22 2.88
C VAL A 24 5.42 10.10 2.89
N MET A 25 5.96 8.88 2.94
CA MET A 25 7.41 8.64 2.83
C MET A 25 7.93 8.71 1.40
N THR A 26 7.07 8.80 0.40
CA THR A 26 7.40 8.85 -1.03
C THR A 26 7.33 10.28 -1.59
N ASP A 27 7.69 10.47 -2.86
CA ASP A 27 7.50 11.74 -3.56
C ASP A 27 6.08 11.91 -4.13
N ASP A 28 5.22 10.90 -3.96
CA ASP A 28 3.86 10.94 -4.52
C ASP A 28 2.90 11.73 -3.67
N MET A 29 3.13 11.77 -2.35
CA MET A 29 2.23 12.41 -1.40
C MET A 29 2.94 13.49 -0.59
N SER A 30 2.42 14.70 -0.66
CA SER A 30 2.80 15.82 0.18
C SER A 30 1.65 16.15 1.14
N ILE A 31 1.98 16.63 2.33
CA ILE A 31 1.00 17.12 3.32
C ILE A 31 1.28 18.58 3.59
N MET A 32 0.25 19.42 3.52
CA MET A 32 0.36 20.83 3.82
C MET A 32 0.65 21.03 5.30
N TYR A 33 1.68 21.82 5.62
CA TYR A 33 2.01 22.15 7.00
C TYR A 33 0.99 23.11 7.61
N SER A 34 0.47 22.78 8.78
CA SER A 34 -0.56 23.60 9.45
C SER A 34 -0.43 23.69 10.97
N GLY A 35 0.61 23.08 11.56
CA GLY A 35 0.74 22.92 13.01
C GLY A 35 0.19 21.60 13.56
N TYR A 36 -0.70 20.91 12.82
CA TYR A 36 -1.17 19.54 13.12
C TYR A 36 -0.40 18.54 12.26
N ASN A 37 0.91 18.42 12.49
CA ASN A 37 1.84 17.79 11.56
C ASN A 37 2.09 16.32 11.85
N HIS A 38 1.13 15.58 12.37
CA HIS A 38 1.32 14.20 12.83
C HIS A 38 1.90 13.26 11.76
N PHE A 39 1.43 13.33 10.53
CA PHE A 39 2.02 12.58 9.41
C PHE A 39 2.99 13.43 8.57
N ALA A 40 2.90 14.74 8.58
CA ALA A 40 3.81 15.62 7.85
C ALA A 40 5.26 15.44 8.30
N THR A 41 5.51 15.17 9.59
CA THR A 41 6.85 14.87 10.12
C THR A 41 7.46 13.59 9.53
N TRP A 42 6.66 12.68 9.02
CA TRP A 42 7.17 11.47 8.34
C TRP A 42 7.62 11.75 6.91
N CYS A 43 7.12 12.83 6.30
CA CYS A 43 7.71 13.37 5.08
C CYS A 43 9.13 13.91 5.32
N GLU A 44 9.46 14.27 6.57
CA GLU A 44 10.74 14.84 6.98
C GLU A 44 11.76 13.78 7.42
N ALA A 45 11.87 12.67 6.69
CA ALA A 45 12.85 11.63 6.95
C ALA A 45 12.64 10.81 8.24
N GLY A 46 11.40 10.46 8.52
CA GLY A 46 11.09 9.44 9.53
C GLY A 46 11.25 9.93 10.98
N ILE A 47 11.11 11.20 11.24
CA ILE A 47 10.95 11.67 12.62
C ILE A 47 9.76 10.93 13.24
N GLY A 48 10.01 10.23 14.35
CA GLY A 48 9.00 9.42 15.02
C GLY A 48 8.94 7.95 14.59
N LEU A 49 9.86 7.50 13.74
CA LEU A 49 9.96 6.11 13.30
C LEU A 49 11.14 5.34 13.90
N ASN A 50 11.79 5.86 14.94
CA ASN A 50 12.76 5.05 15.69
C ASN A 50 12.04 4.08 16.65
N ASP A 51 12.77 3.09 17.15
CA ASP A 51 12.28 1.97 17.98
C ASP A 51 11.53 2.38 19.25
N GLY A 52 11.94 3.48 19.89
CA GLY A 52 11.35 4.00 21.11
C GLY A 52 10.10 4.87 20.91
N TYR A 53 9.72 5.18 19.65
CA TYR A 53 8.55 6.01 19.40
C TYR A 53 7.25 5.20 19.39
N MET A 54 6.19 5.83 19.88
CA MET A 54 4.86 5.25 19.97
C MET A 54 4.31 4.85 18.60
N ALA A 55 4.64 5.58 17.53
CA ALA A 55 4.22 5.24 16.16
C ALA A 55 4.84 3.94 15.68
N ALA A 56 6.14 3.70 15.93
CA ALA A 56 6.79 2.43 15.58
C ALA A 56 6.19 1.27 16.37
N GLN A 57 5.93 1.49 17.67
CA GLN A 57 5.27 0.50 18.53
C GLN A 57 3.85 0.19 18.05
N PHE A 58 3.06 1.22 17.70
CA PHE A 58 1.70 1.02 17.18
C PHE A 58 1.70 0.17 15.92
N ILE A 59 2.52 0.51 14.92
CA ILE A 59 2.58 -0.23 13.65
C ILE A 59 2.97 -1.68 13.88
N TRP A 60 4.00 -1.93 14.70
CA TRP A 60 4.44 -3.28 15.05
C TRP A 60 3.35 -4.07 15.76
N ASN A 61 2.76 -3.51 16.82
CA ASN A 61 1.73 -4.19 17.60
C ASN A 61 0.49 -4.48 16.78
N PHE A 62 0.05 -3.54 15.94
CA PHE A 62 -1.11 -3.75 15.07
C PHE A 62 -0.89 -4.92 14.10
N GLN A 63 0.27 -4.98 13.45
CA GLN A 63 0.57 -6.06 12.51
C GLN A 63 0.76 -7.42 13.21
N THR A 64 1.44 -7.44 14.34
CA THR A 64 1.60 -8.69 15.13
C THR A 64 0.28 -9.20 15.70
N GLU A 65 -0.63 -8.30 16.11
CA GLU A 65 -1.97 -8.68 16.53
C GLU A 65 -2.79 -9.28 15.37
N GLN A 66 -2.64 -8.78 14.14
CA GLN A 66 -3.23 -9.39 12.96
C GLN A 66 -2.69 -10.83 12.75
N VAL A 67 -1.38 -11.05 12.89
CA VAL A 67 -0.78 -12.38 12.82
C VAL A 67 -1.37 -13.30 13.88
N LEU A 68 -1.43 -12.86 15.13
CA LEU A 68 -1.99 -13.65 16.22
C LEU A 68 -3.47 -13.98 16.02
N THR A 69 -4.24 -13.03 15.49
CA THR A 69 -5.66 -13.25 15.19
C THR A 69 -5.84 -14.27 14.07
N THR A 70 -5.04 -14.19 13.01
CA THR A 70 -5.10 -15.18 11.91
C THR A 70 -4.61 -16.55 12.36
N ASN A 71 -3.58 -16.64 13.22
CA ASN A 71 -3.15 -17.89 13.81
C ASN A 71 -4.27 -18.58 14.60
N LYS A 72 -5.12 -17.83 15.32
CA LYS A 72 -6.29 -18.39 16.01
C LYS A 72 -7.30 -19.01 15.03
N VAL A 73 -7.52 -18.37 13.86
CA VAL A 73 -8.39 -18.92 12.81
C VAL A 73 -7.80 -20.21 12.25
N VAL A 74 -6.51 -20.21 11.94
CA VAL A 74 -5.78 -21.38 11.41
C VAL A 74 -5.80 -22.55 12.41
N ALA A 75 -5.65 -22.27 13.70
CA ALA A 75 -5.69 -23.29 14.74
C ALA A 75 -7.10 -23.88 14.99
N ALA A 76 -8.13 -23.09 14.73
CA ALA A 76 -9.51 -23.47 15.06
C ALA A 76 -10.18 -24.38 14.02
N ILE A 77 -9.64 -24.44 12.79
CA ILE A 77 -10.27 -25.16 11.68
C ILE A 77 -9.34 -26.32 11.26
N ASP A 78 -9.92 -27.52 11.22
CA ASP A 78 -9.20 -28.70 10.71
C ASP A 78 -8.89 -28.53 9.23
N ALA A 79 -7.62 -28.69 8.85
CA ALA A 79 -7.14 -28.55 7.48
C ALA A 79 -7.77 -29.58 6.51
N ASP A 80 -8.20 -30.74 7.01
CA ASP A 80 -8.84 -31.79 6.26
C ASP A 80 -10.39 -31.74 6.31
N THR A 81 -10.96 -30.64 6.83
CA THR A 81 -12.43 -30.47 6.90
C THR A 81 -13.07 -30.67 5.52
N PRO A 82 -14.16 -31.46 5.43
CA PRO A 82 -14.94 -31.59 4.20
C PRO A 82 -15.94 -30.44 3.99
N ASP A 83 -16.14 -29.58 4.99
CA ASP A 83 -17.10 -28.48 4.98
C ASP A 83 -16.57 -27.32 4.08
N PRO A 84 -17.28 -26.96 2.98
CA PRO A 84 -16.81 -25.93 2.06
C PRO A 84 -16.75 -24.53 2.70
N ASP A 85 -17.60 -24.21 3.69
CA ASP A 85 -17.57 -22.92 4.37
C ASP A 85 -16.32 -22.82 5.25
N LEU A 86 -16.01 -23.87 6.01
CA LEU A 86 -14.80 -23.94 6.81
C LEU A 86 -13.53 -23.94 5.95
N GLN A 87 -13.56 -24.61 4.78
CA GLN A 87 -12.46 -24.52 3.81
C GLN A 87 -12.23 -23.08 3.35
N SER A 88 -13.31 -22.34 3.05
CA SER A 88 -13.21 -20.93 2.67
C SER A 88 -12.68 -20.06 3.81
N TYR A 89 -13.12 -20.25 5.03
CA TYR A 89 -12.64 -19.48 6.18
C TYR A 89 -11.17 -19.76 6.50
N LEU A 90 -10.76 -21.02 6.45
CA LEU A 90 -9.35 -21.39 6.63
C LEU A 90 -8.48 -20.83 5.51
N GLY A 91 -8.91 -20.95 4.25
CA GLY A 91 -8.23 -20.38 3.10
C GLY A 91 -8.08 -18.86 3.23
N ALA A 92 -9.15 -18.16 3.59
CA ALA A 92 -9.11 -16.71 3.82
C ALA A 92 -8.17 -16.34 4.97
N GLY A 93 -8.17 -17.07 6.09
CA GLY A 93 -7.26 -16.88 7.22
C GLY A 93 -5.79 -17.00 6.80
N LEU A 94 -5.46 -17.98 5.97
CA LEU A 94 -4.11 -18.17 5.42
C LEU A 94 -3.72 -17.01 4.47
N VAL A 95 -4.65 -16.51 3.64
CA VAL A 95 -4.37 -15.33 2.79
C VAL A 95 -4.14 -14.08 3.64
N PHE A 96 -4.92 -13.87 4.69
CA PHE A 96 -4.71 -12.76 5.63
C PHE A 96 -3.32 -12.86 6.29
N ARG A 97 -2.93 -14.03 6.79
CA ARG A 97 -1.61 -14.24 7.41
C ARG A 97 -0.48 -13.98 6.42
N ALA A 98 -0.57 -14.57 5.23
CA ALA A 98 0.40 -14.40 4.16
C ALA A 98 0.53 -12.92 3.74
N SER A 99 -0.57 -12.20 3.57
CA SER A 99 -0.56 -10.77 3.22
C SER A 99 0.04 -9.91 4.33
N THR A 100 -0.28 -10.19 5.60
CA THR A 100 0.28 -9.47 6.75
C THR A 100 1.80 -9.68 6.82
N TYR A 101 2.26 -10.91 6.70
CA TYR A 101 3.71 -11.19 6.68
C TYR A 101 4.42 -10.59 5.46
N LEU A 102 3.78 -10.57 4.29
CA LEU A 102 4.34 -9.92 3.12
C LEU A 102 4.52 -8.42 3.33
N ASP A 103 3.53 -7.73 3.92
CA ASP A 103 3.64 -6.31 4.24
C ASP A 103 4.70 -6.06 5.30
N MET A 104 4.71 -6.83 6.40
CA MET A 104 5.74 -6.74 7.44
C MET A 104 7.14 -6.99 6.86
N ALA A 105 7.31 -8.07 6.09
CA ALA A 105 8.60 -8.38 5.49
C ALA A 105 9.11 -7.22 4.64
N ARG A 106 8.30 -6.71 3.72
CA ARG A 106 8.65 -5.58 2.85
C ARG A 106 8.91 -4.26 3.60
N MET A 107 8.28 -4.05 4.76
CA MET A 107 8.50 -2.86 5.59
C MET A 107 9.78 -2.98 6.41
N TYR A 108 9.96 -4.07 7.14
CA TYR A 108 11.01 -4.24 8.15
C TYR A 108 12.30 -4.87 7.62
N GLU A 109 12.27 -5.53 6.45
CA GLU A 109 13.49 -6.04 5.84
C GLU A 109 14.50 -4.91 5.67
N PHE A 110 15.69 -5.09 6.23
CA PHE A 110 16.75 -4.12 6.02
C PHE A 110 17.41 -4.32 4.66
N LEU A 111 17.38 -3.28 3.85
CA LEU A 111 18.10 -3.21 2.59
C LEU A 111 19.15 -2.10 2.67
N PRO A 112 20.38 -2.32 2.15
CA PRO A 112 21.46 -1.36 2.18
C PRO A 112 21.05 -0.02 1.56
N ASN A 113 21.60 1.07 2.12
CA ASN A 113 21.40 2.43 1.63
C ASN A 113 22.71 3.02 1.12
N GLU A 114 22.73 3.46 -0.12
CA GLU A 114 23.94 3.99 -0.77
C GLU A 114 24.36 5.36 -0.24
N ASN A 115 23.41 6.13 0.30
CA ASN A 115 23.63 7.51 0.70
C ASN A 115 24.05 7.65 2.17
N VAL A 116 23.83 6.66 3.00
CA VAL A 116 24.15 6.68 4.44
C VAL A 116 24.92 5.43 4.83
N SER A 117 26.21 5.40 4.48
CA SER A 117 27.10 4.25 4.73
C SER A 117 27.23 3.88 6.21
N SER A 118 26.99 4.84 7.14
CA SER A 118 26.98 4.55 8.57
C SER A 118 25.83 3.60 8.95
N ILE A 119 24.64 3.78 8.35
CA ILE A 119 23.49 2.89 8.58
C ILE A 119 23.81 1.48 8.13
N ASN A 120 24.39 1.31 6.95
CA ASN A 120 24.79 -0.02 6.44
C ASN A 120 25.80 -0.69 7.37
N ARG A 121 26.76 0.08 7.90
CA ARG A 121 27.80 -0.44 8.79
C ARG A 121 27.24 -0.94 10.13
N TYR A 122 26.24 -0.27 10.69
CA TYR A 122 25.57 -0.70 11.91
C TYR A 122 24.60 -1.87 11.68
N ASN A 123 24.11 -2.03 10.47
CA ASN A 123 23.08 -3.00 10.14
C ASN A 123 23.55 -4.11 9.19
N ASN A 124 24.87 -4.32 9.02
CA ASN A 124 25.42 -5.33 8.11
C ASN A 124 25.04 -6.78 8.49
N ASN A 125 24.73 -7.01 9.76
CA ASN A 125 24.33 -8.35 10.25
C ASN A 125 22.82 -8.61 10.05
N VAL A 126 22.04 -7.61 9.68
CA VAL A 126 20.58 -7.72 9.51
C VAL A 126 20.11 -7.51 8.05
N GLU A 127 21.07 -7.38 7.11
CA GLU A 127 20.75 -7.29 5.69
C GLU A 127 19.96 -8.52 5.24
N GLY A 128 18.82 -8.30 4.61
CA GLY A 128 17.93 -9.35 4.14
C GLY A 128 17.21 -10.14 5.24
N LEU A 129 17.27 -9.69 6.48
CA LEU A 129 16.45 -10.23 7.55
C LEU A 129 15.13 -9.49 7.61
N THR A 130 14.02 -10.23 7.59
CA THR A 130 12.66 -9.73 7.64
C THR A 130 12.16 -9.57 9.08
N VAL A 131 11.15 -10.31 9.49
CA VAL A 131 10.60 -10.32 10.85
C VAL A 131 10.54 -11.75 11.39
N PRO A 132 10.43 -11.96 12.71
CA PRO A 132 10.22 -13.30 13.26
C PRO A 132 8.93 -13.95 12.75
N ILE A 133 8.98 -15.23 12.42
CA ILE A 133 7.80 -16.01 12.03
C ILE A 133 7.15 -16.60 13.27
N VAL A 134 5.88 -16.28 13.51
CA VAL A 134 5.04 -16.79 14.58
C VAL A 134 3.83 -17.49 13.97
N THR A 135 3.64 -18.77 14.27
CA THR A 135 2.52 -19.57 13.78
C THR A 135 1.61 -19.98 14.93
N GLU A 136 0.54 -20.69 14.63
CA GLU A 136 -0.37 -21.30 15.60
C GLU A 136 0.32 -22.38 16.46
N GLN A 137 1.51 -22.83 16.06
CA GLN A 137 2.32 -23.82 16.79
C GLN A 137 3.38 -23.17 17.68
N THR A 138 3.63 -21.87 17.55
CA THR A 138 4.69 -21.17 18.27
C THR A 138 4.29 -20.96 19.72
N THR A 139 5.06 -21.51 20.65
CA THR A 139 4.86 -21.32 22.10
C THR A 139 5.40 -19.96 22.55
N GLU A 140 4.96 -19.49 23.71
CA GLU A 140 5.46 -18.23 24.30
C GLU A 140 7.00 -18.30 24.54
N GLU A 141 7.53 -19.44 24.99
CA GLU A 141 8.96 -19.63 25.19
C GLU A 141 9.75 -19.50 23.88
N GLN A 142 9.21 -20.10 22.79
CA GLN A 142 9.81 -19.97 21.46
C GLN A 142 9.75 -18.52 20.95
N ALA A 143 8.61 -17.83 21.14
CA ALA A 143 8.46 -16.44 20.72
C ALA A 143 9.46 -15.49 21.42
N ARG A 144 9.79 -15.76 22.69
CA ARG A 144 10.79 -14.97 23.46
C ARG A 144 12.24 -15.13 22.99
N ASN A 145 12.50 -16.04 22.07
CA ASN A 145 13.83 -16.29 21.46
C ASN A 145 13.69 -16.66 19.99
N ASN A 146 12.95 -15.85 19.23
CA ASN A 146 12.60 -16.08 17.83
C ASN A 146 13.36 -15.10 16.95
N PRO A 147 14.36 -15.55 16.17
CA PRO A 147 15.16 -14.67 15.34
C PRO A 147 14.34 -14.11 14.17
N ARG A 148 14.82 -13.04 13.59
CA ARG A 148 14.32 -12.52 12.31
C ARG A 148 14.56 -13.56 11.22
N ALA A 149 13.54 -13.85 10.44
CA ALA A 149 13.65 -14.81 9.34
C ALA A 149 14.40 -14.18 8.14
N PRO A 150 15.35 -14.90 7.54
CA PRO A 150 15.93 -14.50 6.26
C PRO A 150 14.86 -14.37 5.16
N HIS A 151 15.16 -13.55 4.14
CA HIS A 151 14.24 -13.29 3.01
C HIS A 151 13.67 -14.58 2.40
N ASP A 152 14.54 -15.52 2.05
CA ASP A 152 14.13 -16.77 1.38
C ASP A 152 13.27 -17.69 2.28
N GLU A 153 13.49 -17.67 3.59
CA GLU A 153 12.64 -18.40 4.54
C GLU A 153 11.26 -17.76 4.66
N MET A 154 11.20 -16.43 4.70
CA MET A 154 9.95 -15.70 4.72
C MET A 154 9.14 -15.91 3.42
N VAL A 155 9.80 -15.85 2.25
CA VAL A 155 9.16 -16.16 0.96
C VAL A 155 8.58 -17.56 0.94
N LYS A 156 9.33 -18.57 1.39
CA LYS A 156 8.86 -19.97 1.48
C LYS A 156 7.66 -20.10 2.43
N PHE A 157 7.70 -19.44 3.57
CA PHE A 157 6.60 -19.45 4.54
C PHE A 157 5.32 -18.84 3.94
N ILE A 158 5.41 -17.65 3.39
CA ILE A 158 4.27 -16.94 2.76
C ILE A 158 3.70 -17.77 1.59
N LEU A 159 4.57 -18.28 0.72
CA LEU A 159 4.16 -19.11 -0.41
C LEU A 159 3.50 -20.42 0.05
N GLY A 160 4.00 -21.03 1.11
CA GLY A 160 3.40 -22.22 1.70
C GLY A 160 1.96 -22.00 2.20
N ASP A 161 1.69 -20.85 2.84
CA ASP A 161 0.34 -20.47 3.23
C ASP A 161 -0.57 -20.22 2.03
N LEU A 162 -0.07 -19.50 1.02
CA LEU A 162 -0.84 -19.19 -0.19
C LEU A 162 -1.18 -20.44 -1.01
N GLN A 163 -0.28 -21.42 -1.11
CA GLN A 163 -0.55 -22.70 -1.80
C GLN A 163 -1.61 -23.53 -1.07
N LYS A 164 -1.56 -23.55 0.27
CA LYS A 164 -2.61 -24.19 1.07
C LYS A 164 -3.95 -23.45 0.89
N ALA A 165 -3.93 -22.11 0.95
CA ALA A 165 -5.11 -21.28 0.73
C ALA A 165 -5.73 -21.51 -0.65
N GLU A 166 -4.91 -21.55 -1.71
CA GLU A 166 -5.37 -21.85 -3.06
C GLU A 166 -6.11 -23.18 -3.14
N ALA A 167 -5.55 -24.25 -2.55
CA ALA A 167 -6.15 -25.57 -2.55
C ALA A 167 -7.51 -25.61 -1.81
N LEU A 168 -7.63 -24.85 -0.72
CA LEU A 168 -8.87 -24.74 0.07
C LEU A 168 -9.91 -23.86 -0.65
N LEU A 169 -9.53 -22.69 -1.15
CA LEU A 169 -10.44 -21.75 -1.81
C LEU A 169 -11.00 -22.27 -3.14
N LYS A 170 -10.28 -23.18 -3.82
CA LYS A 170 -10.80 -23.89 -5.00
C LYS A 170 -11.95 -24.84 -4.71
N LYS A 171 -12.09 -25.31 -3.47
CA LYS A 171 -13.12 -26.26 -3.01
C LYS A 171 -14.17 -25.60 -2.14
N GLY A 172 -13.83 -24.47 -1.55
CA GLY A 172 -14.68 -23.77 -0.61
C GLY A 172 -15.84 -23.02 -1.24
N SER A 173 -16.74 -22.56 -0.40
CA SER A 173 -17.86 -21.71 -0.81
C SER A 173 -17.40 -20.34 -1.30
N ALA A 174 -18.18 -19.73 -2.20
CA ALA A 174 -17.93 -18.35 -2.62
C ALA A 174 -18.09 -17.38 -1.42
N ARG A 175 -17.19 -16.39 -1.37
CA ARG A 175 -17.30 -15.32 -0.35
C ARG A 175 -18.59 -14.50 -0.50
N THR A 176 -19.07 -13.97 0.61
CA THR A 176 -20.25 -13.09 0.67
C THR A 176 -19.89 -11.61 0.69
N SER A 177 -18.64 -11.27 0.96
CA SER A 177 -18.15 -9.88 1.05
C SER A 177 -16.73 -9.73 0.52
N LYS A 178 -16.44 -8.57 -0.08
CA LYS A 178 -15.08 -8.20 -0.48
C LYS A 178 -14.15 -7.91 0.72
N THR A 179 -14.65 -7.94 1.95
CA THR A 179 -13.81 -7.87 3.15
C THR A 179 -13.10 -9.19 3.46
N VAL A 180 -13.56 -10.29 2.85
CA VAL A 180 -12.94 -11.61 3.00
C VAL A 180 -12.17 -11.96 1.72
N PRO A 181 -10.88 -12.33 1.79
CA PRO A 181 -10.12 -12.78 0.64
C PRO A 181 -10.72 -14.03 -0.01
N ASP A 182 -10.74 -14.04 -1.34
CA ASP A 182 -11.12 -15.20 -2.16
C ASP A 182 -9.92 -15.71 -2.97
N LEU A 183 -10.18 -16.65 -3.88
CA LEU A 183 -9.15 -17.22 -4.75
C LEU A 183 -8.44 -16.16 -5.63
N ALA A 184 -9.17 -15.17 -6.12
CA ALA A 184 -8.59 -14.10 -6.94
C ALA A 184 -7.65 -13.22 -6.10
N VAL A 185 -8.02 -12.92 -4.84
CA VAL A 185 -7.14 -12.20 -3.91
C VAL A 185 -5.92 -13.03 -3.54
N CYS A 186 -6.07 -14.33 -3.33
CA CYS A 186 -4.95 -15.25 -3.11
C CYS A 186 -3.92 -15.16 -4.25
N TYR A 187 -4.36 -15.21 -5.50
CA TYR A 187 -3.50 -15.03 -6.67
C TYR A 187 -2.88 -13.64 -6.72
N GLY A 188 -3.61 -12.60 -6.36
CA GLY A 188 -3.07 -11.24 -6.27
C GLY A 188 -1.94 -11.10 -5.23
N VAL A 189 -2.07 -11.76 -4.08
CA VAL A 189 -0.98 -11.78 -3.06
C VAL A 189 0.21 -12.60 -3.58
N MET A 190 -0.01 -13.72 -4.29
CA MET A 190 1.07 -14.46 -4.96
C MET A 190 1.80 -13.59 -5.99
N ALA A 191 1.08 -12.81 -6.79
CA ALA A 191 1.67 -11.90 -7.75
C ALA A 191 2.55 -10.83 -7.09
N ARG A 192 2.08 -10.24 -5.98
CA ARG A 192 2.87 -9.30 -5.15
C ARG A 192 4.13 -9.96 -4.57
N LEU A 193 4.00 -11.19 -4.07
CA LEU A 193 5.11 -11.95 -3.50
C LEU A 193 6.20 -12.23 -4.55
N TYR A 194 5.81 -12.77 -5.69
CA TYR A 194 6.76 -13.11 -6.76
C TYR A 194 7.42 -11.87 -7.37
N LEU A 195 6.69 -10.74 -7.51
CA LEU A 195 7.29 -9.48 -7.98
C LEU A 195 8.35 -8.95 -7.01
N TRP A 196 8.07 -9.01 -5.70
CA TRP A 196 9.02 -8.62 -4.66
C TRP A 196 10.26 -9.50 -4.66
N ASP A 197 10.09 -10.83 -4.65
CA ASP A 197 11.18 -11.80 -4.66
C ASP A 197 12.01 -11.72 -5.95
N ALA A 198 11.38 -11.56 -7.12
CA ALA A 198 12.06 -11.39 -8.40
C ALA A 198 12.99 -10.17 -8.39
N THR A 199 12.49 -9.02 -7.93
CA THR A 199 13.29 -7.79 -7.84
C THR A 199 14.45 -7.98 -6.84
N TYR A 200 14.22 -8.68 -5.76
CA TYR A 200 15.23 -8.98 -4.75
C TYR A 200 16.38 -9.82 -5.32
N HIS A 201 16.05 -10.84 -6.11
CA HIS A 201 17.03 -11.65 -6.85
C HIS A 201 17.79 -10.85 -7.91
N GLU A 202 17.10 -10.00 -8.67
CA GLU A 202 17.70 -9.15 -9.69
C GLU A 202 18.72 -8.17 -9.11
N MET A 203 18.41 -7.58 -7.95
CA MET A 203 19.30 -6.67 -7.23
C MET A 203 20.48 -7.38 -6.54
N GLY A 204 20.45 -8.71 -6.44
CA GLY A 204 21.53 -9.51 -5.85
C GLY A 204 21.69 -9.32 -4.34
N TYR A 205 20.60 -9.06 -3.60
CA TYR A 205 20.64 -8.88 -2.15
C TYR A 205 20.89 -10.20 -1.41
N ALA A 206 21.33 -10.09 -0.15
CA ALA A 206 21.63 -11.24 0.71
C ALA A 206 20.38 -12.09 0.98
N HIS A 207 20.55 -13.41 1.13
CA HIS A 207 19.46 -14.36 1.40
C HIS A 207 18.36 -14.44 0.30
N ALA A 208 18.70 -14.14 -0.94
CA ALA A 208 17.77 -14.25 -2.07
C ALA A 208 17.29 -15.70 -2.36
N GLY A 209 17.92 -16.71 -1.76
CA GLY A 209 17.52 -18.11 -1.99
C GLY A 209 18.00 -18.66 -3.33
N ILE A 210 17.39 -19.79 -3.75
CA ILE A 210 17.72 -20.48 -5.00
C ILE A 210 16.66 -20.13 -6.05
N GLY A 211 17.11 -19.66 -7.21
CA GLY A 211 16.23 -19.29 -8.33
C GLY A 211 16.90 -18.26 -9.23
N ASN A 212 16.13 -17.77 -10.18
CA ASN A 212 16.56 -16.65 -10.99
C ASN A 212 15.40 -15.65 -11.15
N ALA A 213 15.74 -14.37 -11.29
CA ALA A 213 14.77 -13.30 -11.39
C ALA A 213 13.78 -13.50 -12.56
N ALA A 214 14.24 -13.98 -13.72
CA ALA A 214 13.41 -14.15 -14.90
C ALA A 214 12.24 -15.13 -14.68
N ASP A 215 12.50 -16.27 -14.02
CA ASP A 215 11.43 -17.22 -13.71
C ASP A 215 10.45 -16.66 -12.67
N LEU A 216 10.94 -15.92 -11.68
CA LEU A 216 10.09 -15.29 -10.68
C LEU A 216 9.22 -14.17 -11.27
N TYR A 217 9.74 -13.37 -12.20
CA TYR A 217 8.92 -12.42 -12.97
C TYR A 217 7.86 -13.11 -13.81
N ASN A 218 8.17 -14.26 -14.44
CA ASN A 218 7.17 -15.06 -15.15
C ASN A 218 6.07 -15.54 -14.20
N GLN A 219 6.41 -15.97 -12.98
CA GLN A 219 5.40 -16.33 -11.96
C GLN A 219 4.56 -15.11 -11.52
N ALA A 220 5.18 -13.94 -11.31
CA ALA A 220 4.44 -12.73 -10.98
C ALA A 220 3.41 -12.37 -12.07
N ALA A 221 3.82 -12.40 -13.35
CA ALA A 221 2.92 -12.15 -14.48
C ALA A 221 1.81 -13.20 -14.58
N TYR A 222 2.12 -14.47 -14.37
CA TYR A 222 1.16 -15.57 -14.40
C TYR A 222 0.08 -15.44 -13.32
N TYR A 223 0.48 -15.19 -12.06
CA TYR A 223 -0.48 -15.05 -10.96
C TYR A 223 -1.26 -13.74 -11.05
N ALA A 224 -0.68 -12.66 -11.57
CA ALA A 224 -1.42 -11.45 -11.88
C ALA A 224 -2.51 -11.68 -12.93
N ASP A 225 -2.22 -12.46 -13.98
CA ASP A 225 -3.20 -12.85 -14.98
C ASP A 225 -4.30 -13.75 -14.42
N LEU A 226 -3.95 -14.71 -13.58
CA LEU A 226 -4.94 -15.52 -12.85
C LEU A 226 -5.83 -14.66 -11.94
N ALA A 227 -5.26 -13.69 -11.24
CA ALA A 227 -6.04 -12.77 -10.38
C ALA A 227 -7.04 -11.96 -11.23
N ILE A 228 -6.63 -11.43 -12.38
CA ILE A 228 -7.50 -10.70 -13.30
C ILE A 228 -8.62 -11.60 -13.81
N THR A 229 -8.28 -12.80 -14.31
CA THR A 229 -9.24 -13.68 -14.97
C THR A 229 -10.18 -14.42 -14.02
N THR A 230 -9.77 -14.62 -12.76
CA THR A 230 -10.58 -15.25 -11.71
C THR A 230 -11.51 -14.26 -11.02
N SER A 231 -11.09 -12.99 -10.90
CA SER A 231 -11.92 -11.96 -10.29
C SER A 231 -13.07 -11.56 -11.23
N ASN A 232 -14.18 -11.12 -10.64
CA ASN A 232 -15.25 -10.45 -11.37
C ASN A 232 -15.04 -8.92 -11.43
N ALA A 233 -13.85 -8.44 -11.02
CA ALA A 233 -13.54 -7.02 -10.98
C ALA A 233 -13.19 -6.49 -12.38
N THR A 234 -13.58 -5.26 -12.64
CA THR A 234 -13.27 -4.54 -13.88
C THR A 234 -12.64 -3.20 -13.54
N PRO A 235 -11.64 -2.73 -14.31
CA PRO A 235 -11.02 -1.44 -14.05
C PRO A 235 -12.04 -0.32 -13.95
N THR A 236 -11.85 0.56 -12.99
CA THR A 236 -12.72 1.72 -12.69
C THR A 236 -12.89 2.60 -13.93
N THR A 237 -14.12 2.97 -14.25
CA THR A 237 -14.42 3.94 -15.32
C THR A 237 -14.11 5.37 -14.86
N GLN A 238 -14.03 6.31 -15.81
CA GLN A 238 -13.92 7.74 -15.47
C GLN A 238 -15.09 8.23 -14.60
N GLU A 239 -16.30 7.77 -14.88
CA GLU A 239 -17.50 8.13 -14.12
C GLU A 239 -17.44 7.65 -12.67
N GLU A 240 -17.06 6.38 -12.45
CA GLU A 240 -16.87 5.84 -11.09
C GLU A 240 -15.73 6.55 -10.36
N TRP A 241 -14.62 6.79 -11.06
CA TRP A 241 -13.42 7.42 -10.47
C TRP A 241 -13.68 8.84 -9.97
N LEU A 242 -14.37 9.65 -10.76
CA LEU A 242 -14.62 11.08 -10.49
C LEU A 242 -15.95 11.34 -9.78
N ASN A 243 -16.67 10.29 -9.39
CA ASN A 243 -17.98 10.45 -8.75
C ASN A 243 -17.85 11.16 -7.39
N PRO A 244 -18.51 12.32 -7.18
CA PRO A 244 -18.35 13.08 -5.93
C PRO A 244 -18.99 12.39 -4.73
N THR A 245 -19.93 11.46 -4.94
CA THR A 245 -20.65 10.78 -3.86
C THR A 245 -20.04 9.42 -3.53
N THR A 246 -19.58 8.68 -4.54
CA THR A 246 -19.18 7.27 -4.41
C THR A 246 -17.73 6.98 -4.74
N GLY A 247 -16.95 8.01 -5.12
CA GLY A 247 -15.55 7.85 -5.53
C GLY A 247 -14.68 7.30 -4.40
N PHE A 248 -14.13 6.10 -4.59
CA PHE A 248 -13.19 5.42 -3.68
C PHE A 248 -13.64 5.35 -2.22
N ASN A 249 -14.92 5.16 -1.95
CA ASN A 249 -15.46 5.10 -0.59
C ASN A 249 -16.39 3.90 -0.29
N GLN A 250 -16.52 2.95 -1.24
CA GLN A 250 -17.44 1.81 -1.05
C GLN A 250 -16.90 0.50 -1.64
N LEU A 251 -17.16 -0.62 -0.95
CA LEU A 251 -16.76 -1.97 -1.39
C LEU A 251 -17.39 -2.40 -2.72
N SER A 252 -18.50 -1.79 -3.12
CA SER A 252 -19.18 -2.08 -4.38
C SER A 252 -18.44 -1.56 -5.62
N THR A 253 -17.43 -0.69 -5.46
CA THR A 253 -16.59 -0.21 -6.57
C THR A 253 -16.13 -1.37 -7.45
N SER A 254 -16.29 -1.22 -8.78
CA SER A 254 -16.15 -2.31 -9.75
C SER A 254 -14.78 -2.98 -9.73
N SER A 255 -13.72 -2.21 -9.50
CA SER A 255 -12.34 -2.66 -9.56
C SER A 255 -11.81 -3.28 -8.27
N TRP A 256 -12.53 -3.16 -7.15
CA TRP A 256 -12.03 -3.65 -5.87
C TRP A 256 -12.17 -5.16 -5.77
N MET A 257 -11.05 -5.83 -5.64
CA MET A 257 -10.97 -7.27 -5.37
C MET A 257 -11.04 -7.56 -3.88
N TRP A 258 -10.44 -6.70 -3.06
CA TRP A 258 -10.40 -6.79 -1.61
C TRP A 258 -10.40 -5.40 -0.99
N GLY A 259 -11.10 -5.25 0.13
CA GLY A 259 -11.17 -4.00 0.87
C GLY A 259 -11.50 -4.21 2.33
N MET A 260 -11.37 -3.16 3.11
CA MET A 260 -11.88 -3.09 4.47
C MET A 260 -13.06 -2.13 4.53
N GLN A 261 -13.89 -2.23 5.56
CA GLN A 261 -15.10 -1.42 5.74
C GLN A 261 -15.11 -0.85 7.15
N TYR A 262 -15.22 0.47 7.27
CA TYR A 262 -15.63 1.10 8.51
C TYR A 262 -17.15 1.07 8.62
N THR A 263 -17.64 0.79 9.82
CA THR A 263 -19.07 0.75 10.17
C THR A 263 -19.37 1.82 11.21
N ASP A 264 -20.64 2.14 11.40
CA ASP A 264 -21.13 3.08 12.42
C ASP A 264 -20.86 2.63 13.87
N GLU A 265 -20.53 1.33 14.05
CA GLU A 265 -20.14 0.79 15.35
C GLU A 265 -18.65 0.99 15.67
N ASP A 266 -17.83 1.40 14.68
CA ASP A 266 -16.39 1.57 14.88
C ASP A 266 -16.06 2.86 15.65
N ASN A 267 -15.24 2.73 16.69
CA ASN A 267 -14.74 3.89 17.45
C ASN A 267 -14.00 4.91 16.56
N ALA A 268 -13.38 4.45 15.48
CA ALA A 268 -12.74 5.29 14.49
C ALA A 268 -13.73 6.26 13.83
N VAL A 269 -14.94 5.78 13.49
CA VAL A 269 -16.03 6.59 12.95
C VAL A 269 -16.53 7.58 14.00
N ALA A 270 -16.84 7.11 15.20
CA ALA A 270 -17.33 7.95 16.29
C ALA A 270 -16.36 9.07 16.70
N SER A 271 -15.04 8.88 16.51
CA SER A 271 -14.03 9.89 16.86
C SER A 271 -14.09 11.12 15.95
N GLY A 272 -14.54 10.99 14.71
CA GLY A 272 -14.50 12.03 13.68
C GLY A 272 -13.09 12.48 13.24
N LEU A 273 -12.03 12.00 13.88
CA LEU A 273 -10.64 12.41 13.66
C LEU A 273 -9.71 11.24 13.31
N LEU A 274 -9.82 10.14 14.04
CA LEU A 274 -8.89 9.02 13.95
C LEU A 274 -9.40 7.98 12.95
N ASN A 275 -9.55 8.39 11.70
CA ASN A 275 -10.10 7.55 10.64
C ASN A 275 -9.60 7.99 9.25
N TRP A 276 -9.87 7.13 8.28
CA TRP A 276 -9.48 7.35 6.89
C TRP A 276 -10.02 8.64 6.29
N THR A 277 -11.33 8.90 6.45
CA THR A 277 -11.97 10.06 5.82
C THR A 277 -11.41 11.37 6.36
N ALA A 278 -11.18 11.46 7.67
CA ALA A 278 -10.62 12.65 8.31
C ALA A 278 -9.22 13.03 7.78
N TRP A 279 -8.44 12.06 7.31
CA TRP A 279 -7.10 12.29 6.75
C TRP A 279 -7.07 12.38 5.22
N MET A 280 -7.87 11.57 4.53
CA MET A 280 -7.73 11.40 3.08
C MET A 280 -8.75 12.19 2.26
N SER A 281 -9.85 12.69 2.88
CA SER A 281 -10.84 13.51 2.19
C SER A 281 -10.65 14.99 2.50
N ASN A 282 -10.09 15.72 1.55
CA ASN A 282 -9.86 17.15 1.69
C ASN A 282 -11.12 18.01 1.63
N GLU A 283 -12.26 17.44 1.24
CA GLU A 283 -13.55 18.12 1.17
C GLU A 283 -14.34 18.03 2.48
N ALA A 284 -13.93 17.18 3.43
CA ALA A 284 -14.64 17.02 4.70
C ALA A 284 -14.52 18.29 5.56
N GLU A 285 -15.66 18.79 6.07
CA GLU A 285 -15.76 19.96 6.95
C GLU A 285 -15.50 19.58 8.42
N PHE A 286 -14.85 18.48 8.66
CA PHE A 286 -14.41 17.97 9.94
C PHE A 286 -13.03 17.33 9.79
N GLY A 287 -12.45 16.88 10.89
CA GLY A 287 -11.16 16.19 10.86
C GLY A 287 -9.99 17.12 10.53
N TYR A 288 -9.02 16.59 9.80
CA TYR A 288 -7.76 17.30 9.56
C TYR A 288 -7.83 18.29 8.39
N ALA A 289 -8.65 18.06 7.40
CA ALA A 289 -8.80 18.99 6.28
C ALA A 289 -9.16 20.41 6.76
N ILE A 290 -10.12 20.55 7.67
CA ILE A 290 -10.51 21.85 8.22
C ILE A 290 -9.42 22.51 9.10
N ALA A 291 -8.48 21.71 9.62
CA ALA A 291 -7.34 22.21 10.39
C ALA A 291 -6.13 22.56 9.50
N GLY A 292 -6.21 22.28 8.19
CA GLY A 292 -5.26 22.69 7.16
C GLY A 292 -4.21 21.67 6.69
N PRO A 293 -4.01 20.46 7.27
CA PRO A 293 -3.06 19.50 6.72
C PRO A 293 -3.65 18.76 5.49
N TYR A 294 -3.91 19.49 4.44
CA TYR A 294 -4.39 18.91 3.18
C TYR A 294 -3.41 17.89 2.62
N VAL A 295 -3.96 16.76 2.15
CA VAL A 295 -3.20 15.69 1.47
C VAL A 295 -3.15 15.99 -0.03
N MET A 296 -1.94 16.12 -0.57
CA MET A 296 -1.71 16.58 -1.93
C MET A 296 -0.88 15.57 -2.73
N ILE A 297 -1.11 15.49 -4.02
CA ILE A 297 -0.14 14.82 -4.91
C ILE A 297 1.13 15.66 -5.01
N GLY A 298 2.30 15.01 -5.06
CA GLY A 298 3.55 15.70 -5.34
C GLY A 298 3.49 16.46 -6.68
N ALA A 299 3.85 17.74 -6.69
CA ALA A 299 3.70 18.59 -7.88
C ALA A 299 4.48 18.07 -9.09
N SER A 300 5.63 17.38 -8.91
CA SER A 300 6.37 16.74 -10.01
C SER A 300 5.59 15.56 -10.59
N THR A 301 5.01 14.72 -9.74
CA THR A 301 4.16 13.60 -10.15
C THR A 301 2.94 14.10 -10.93
N TYR A 302 2.25 15.13 -10.40
CA TYR A 302 1.11 15.75 -11.08
C TYR A 302 1.47 16.28 -12.48
N ARG A 303 2.61 16.98 -12.62
CA ARG A 303 3.05 17.56 -13.91
C ARG A 303 3.37 16.49 -14.96
N ARG A 304 3.84 15.32 -14.54
CA ARG A 304 4.13 14.17 -15.43
C ARG A 304 2.85 13.50 -15.95
N ILE A 305 1.72 13.59 -15.23
CA ILE A 305 0.43 13.04 -15.71
C ILE A 305 -0.04 13.82 -16.95
N ASN A 306 -0.41 13.11 -18.03
CA ASN A 306 -0.92 13.73 -19.24
C ASN A 306 -2.28 14.41 -18.99
N ASP A 307 -2.50 15.60 -19.55
CA ASP A 307 -3.75 16.37 -19.36
C ASP A 307 -5.01 15.68 -19.94
N ARG A 308 -4.84 14.66 -20.79
CA ARG A 308 -5.95 13.83 -21.29
C ARG A 308 -6.31 12.66 -20.38
N ASP A 309 -5.47 12.38 -19.39
CA ASP A 309 -5.70 11.34 -18.41
C ASP A 309 -6.68 11.86 -17.35
N PHE A 310 -7.85 11.25 -17.27
CA PHE A 310 -8.88 11.69 -16.35
C PHE A 310 -8.47 11.57 -14.86
N ARG A 311 -7.51 10.69 -14.54
CA ARG A 311 -6.99 10.54 -13.17
C ARG A 311 -6.40 11.86 -12.66
N LYS A 312 -5.89 12.71 -13.56
CA LYS A 312 -5.38 14.04 -13.22
C LYS A 312 -6.44 14.98 -12.64
N LEU A 313 -7.71 14.76 -13.01
CA LEU A 313 -8.87 15.52 -12.48
C LEU A 313 -9.24 15.15 -11.03
N SER A 314 -8.56 14.17 -10.42
CA SER A 314 -8.68 13.85 -8.99
C SER A 314 -7.90 14.79 -8.09
N TYR A 315 -7.33 15.84 -8.64
CA TYR A 315 -6.54 16.81 -7.90
C TYR A 315 -6.92 18.21 -8.30
N ILE A 316 -6.89 19.14 -7.33
CA ILE A 316 -7.09 20.55 -7.60
C ILE A 316 -5.98 21.04 -8.54
N ALA A 317 -6.35 21.41 -9.74
CA ALA A 317 -5.40 21.85 -10.76
C ALA A 317 -4.83 23.25 -10.44
N PRO A 318 -3.55 23.52 -10.77
CA PRO A 318 -2.96 24.84 -10.61
C PRO A 318 -3.76 25.93 -11.34
N SER A 319 -3.88 27.07 -10.71
CA SER A 319 -4.56 28.23 -11.27
C SER A 319 -3.98 28.63 -12.62
N GLY A 320 -4.85 28.88 -13.60
CA GLY A 320 -4.46 29.24 -14.97
C GLY A 320 -3.98 28.06 -15.83
N SER A 321 -3.97 26.82 -15.32
CA SER A 321 -3.73 25.63 -16.13
C SER A 321 -4.94 25.26 -16.99
N SER A 322 -4.75 24.42 -18.02
CA SER A 322 -5.81 23.94 -18.92
C SER A 322 -6.90 23.11 -18.21
N LEU A 323 -6.60 22.62 -17.03
CA LEU A 323 -7.49 21.79 -16.21
C LEU A 323 -8.14 22.54 -15.05
N SER A 324 -7.74 23.78 -14.78
CA SER A 324 -8.30 24.58 -13.67
C SER A 324 -9.81 24.77 -13.82
N GLY A 325 -10.56 24.44 -12.79
CA GLY A 325 -12.03 24.49 -12.78
C GLY A 325 -12.72 23.32 -13.49
N ARG A 326 -11.97 22.25 -13.83
CA ARG A 326 -12.55 21.03 -14.43
C ARG A 326 -12.69 19.90 -13.42
N GLU A 327 -12.21 20.10 -12.21
CA GLU A 327 -12.36 19.19 -11.08
C GLU A 327 -13.83 19.10 -10.67
N THR A 328 -14.26 17.93 -10.22
CA THR A 328 -15.61 17.74 -9.68
C THR A 328 -15.52 17.73 -8.16
N LEU A 329 -16.01 18.80 -7.51
CA LEU A 329 -16.15 18.87 -6.05
C LEU A 329 -17.58 18.49 -5.65
N ILE A 330 -17.74 18.08 -4.39
CA ILE A 330 -19.05 17.85 -3.76
C ILE A 330 -19.76 19.21 -3.58
N ASP A 331 -19.04 20.17 -2.99
CA ASP A 331 -19.45 21.55 -2.89
C ASP A 331 -18.50 22.44 -3.75
N PRO A 332 -18.96 22.97 -4.87
CA PRO A 332 -18.14 23.84 -5.72
C PRO A 332 -17.63 25.11 -5.03
N ASP A 333 -18.30 25.58 -3.99
CA ASP A 333 -17.90 26.80 -3.28
C ASP A 333 -16.61 26.60 -2.47
N GLN A 334 -16.26 25.35 -2.12
CA GLN A 334 -14.99 25.02 -1.46
C GLN A 334 -13.75 25.15 -2.37
N ARG A 335 -13.93 25.38 -3.68
CA ARG A 335 -12.82 25.38 -4.64
C ARG A 335 -11.70 26.37 -4.30
N GLU A 336 -12.05 27.53 -3.73
CA GLU A 336 -11.07 28.56 -3.38
C GLU A 336 -10.33 28.26 -2.05
N ASP A 337 -10.93 27.44 -1.20
CA ASP A 337 -10.39 27.10 0.12
C ASP A 337 -9.41 25.91 0.06
N ILE A 338 -9.61 25.00 -0.91
CA ILE A 338 -8.78 23.80 -1.06
C ILE A 338 -7.57 24.13 -1.95
N PRO A 339 -6.32 23.88 -1.45
CA PRO A 339 -5.10 24.28 -2.16
C PRO A 339 -4.86 23.48 -3.46
N GLU A 340 -4.06 24.07 -4.36
CA GLU A 340 -3.58 23.39 -5.56
C GLU A 340 -2.92 22.04 -5.21
N TYR A 341 -3.09 21.04 -6.06
CA TYR A 341 -2.62 19.66 -5.90
C TYR A 341 -3.35 18.84 -4.83
N ALA A 342 -4.26 19.41 -4.04
CA ALA A 342 -5.04 18.65 -3.06
C ALA A 342 -5.85 17.54 -3.73
N SER A 343 -5.89 16.37 -3.09
CA SER A 343 -6.59 15.20 -3.61
C SER A 343 -8.09 15.29 -3.41
N LEU A 344 -8.83 14.92 -4.44
CA LEU A 344 -10.28 14.68 -4.43
C LEU A 344 -10.60 13.20 -4.67
N LYS A 345 -9.62 12.30 -4.60
CA LYS A 345 -9.79 10.88 -4.94
C LYS A 345 -10.69 10.16 -3.94
N PHE A 346 -10.44 10.33 -2.65
CA PHE A 346 -11.17 9.61 -1.60
C PHE A 346 -12.30 10.47 -1.07
N ARG A 347 -13.53 10.14 -1.46
CA ARG A 347 -14.72 10.91 -1.08
C ARG A 347 -15.22 10.49 0.30
N PRO A 348 -15.79 11.40 1.09
CA PRO A 348 -16.49 11.03 2.30
C PRO A 348 -17.70 10.15 1.99
N GLY A 349 -18.10 9.31 2.92
CA GLY A 349 -19.24 8.39 2.77
C GLY A 349 -20.50 9.13 2.33
N SER A 350 -21.15 8.63 1.30
CA SER A 350 -22.36 9.22 0.70
C SER A 350 -22.21 10.69 0.23
N GLY A 351 -20.96 11.19 0.07
CA GLY A 351 -20.70 12.60 -0.23
C GLY A 351 -21.07 13.54 0.92
N ASN A 352 -21.15 13.06 2.16
CA ASN A 352 -21.53 13.88 3.31
C ASN A 352 -20.31 14.65 3.83
N LEU A 353 -20.38 15.97 3.86
CA LEU A 353 -19.26 16.84 4.22
C LEU A 353 -19.18 17.13 5.73
N THR A 354 -20.30 17.04 6.45
CA THR A 354 -20.44 17.63 7.80
C THR A 354 -20.67 16.61 8.92
N ASP A 355 -21.39 15.51 8.65
CA ASP A 355 -21.70 14.49 9.65
C ASP A 355 -20.70 13.35 9.59
N ASN A 356 -19.75 13.31 10.51
CA ASN A 356 -18.72 12.27 10.59
C ASN A 356 -19.30 10.85 10.77
N ASN A 357 -20.47 10.70 11.40
CA ASN A 357 -21.09 9.38 11.57
C ASN A 357 -21.57 8.78 10.24
N VAL A 358 -21.79 9.61 9.24
CA VAL A 358 -22.12 9.20 7.87
C VAL A 358 -20.88 9.18 6.99
N ALA A 359 -20.12 10.28 7.04
CA ALA A 359 -18.98 10.53 6.17
C ALA A 359 -17.80 9.56 6.39
N CYS A 360 -17.64 9.03 7.61
CA CYS A 360 -16.56 8.10 7.94
C CYS A 360 -16.96 6.62 7.78
N VAL A 361 -18.20 6.32 7.44
CA VAL A 361 -18.64 4.96 7.11
C VAL A 361 -18.27 4.65 5.67
N VAL A 362 -17.01 4.31 5.45
CA VAL A 362 -16.43 4.11 4.11
C VAL A 362 -15.74 2.77 3.96
N GLY A 363 -15.71 2.28 2.72
CA GLY A 363 -14.81 1.22 2.30
C GLY A 363 -13.43 1.80 1.95
N ILE A 364 -12.38 1.00 2.11
CA ILE A 364 -11.00 1.33 1.73
C ILE A 364 -10.43 0.18 0.92
N PRO A 365 -9.81 0.44 -0.26
CA PRO A 365 -9.25 -0.62 -1.09
C PRO A 365 -7.98 -1.20 -0.46
N LEU A 366 -7.87 -2.52 -0.45
CA LEU A 366 -6.65 -3.26 -0.11
C LEU A 366 -6.01 -3.93 -1.34
N MET A 367 -6.85 -4.22 -2.35
CA MET A 367 -6.40 -4.74 -3.63
C MET A 367 -7.42 -4.38 -4.72
N ARG A 368 -6.93 -3.84 -5.82
CA ARG A 368 -7.72 -3.53 -7.02
C ARG A 368 -7.19 -4.28 -8.24
N VAL A 369 -8.07 -4.57 -9.18
CA VAL A 369 -7.69 -5.33 -10.38
C VAL A 369 -6.67 -4.58 -11.25
N GLU A 370 -6.68 -3.26 -11.23
CA GLU A 370 -5.70 -2.43 -11.94
C GLU A 370 -4.26 -2.72 -11.47
N GLU A 371 -4.06 -2.95 -10.18
CA GLU A 371 -2.74 -3.34 -9.66
C GLU A 371 -2.22 -4.60 -10.35
N MET A 372 -3.10 -5.56 -10.58
CA MET A 372 -2.73 -6.82 -11.25
C MET A 372 -2.31 -6.59 -12.70
N TYR A 373 -2.96 -5.67 -13.42
CA TYR A 373 -2.53 -5.27 -14.77
C TYR A 373 -1.12 -4.66 -14.76
N PHE A 374 -0.81 -3.80 -13.78
CA PHE A 374 0.50 -3.19 -13.68
C PHE A 374 1.58 -4.17 -13.21
N ILE A 375 1.28 -5.08 -12.27
CA ILE A 375 2.21 -6.16 -11.89
C ILE A 375 2.53 -7.04 -13.11
N LYS A 376 1.51 -7.44 -13.88
CA LYS A 376 1.70 -8.22 -15.10
C LYS A 376 2.59 -7.49 -16.10
N ALA A 377 2.30 -6.21 -16.38
CA ALA A 377 3.06 -5.42 -17.34
C ALA A 377 4.52 -5.24 -16.90
N GLU A 378 4.76 -4.92 -15.65
CA GLU A 378 6.10 -4.74 -15.09
C GLU A 378 6.91 -6.04 -15.13
N ALA A 379 6.32 -7.13 -14.65
CA ALA A 379 6.97 -8.43 -14.63
C ALA A 379 7.35 -8.91 -16.04
N LEU A 380 6.48 -8.70 -17.02
CA LEU A 380 6.81 -8.97 -18.43
C LEU A 380 7.92 -8.07 -18.95
N ALA A 381 7.97 -6.80 -18.54
CA ALA A 381 8.97 -5.84 -19.00
C ALA A 381 10.40 -6.22 -18.60
N HIS A 382 10.61 -6.80 -17.43
CA HIS A 382 11.92 -7.28 -16.98
C HIS A 382 12.49 -8.39 -17.91
N ASN A 383 11.61 -9.23 -18.47
CA ASN A 383 12.02 -10.29 -19.39
C ASN A 383 11.95 -9.85 -20.88
N ASN A 384 11.00 -9.00 -21.22
CA ASN A 384 10.78 -8.46 -22.57
C ASN A 384 10.15 -7.07 -22.49
N PRO A 385 10.95 -5.98 -22.59
CA PRO A 385 10.45 -4.62 -22.42
C PRO A 385 9.34 -4.26 -23.42
N ALA A 386 9.38 -4.76 -24.65
CA ALA A 386 8.34 -4.50 -25.65
C ALA A 386 6.99 -5.13 -25.27
N GLU A 387 6.99 -6.32 -24.70
CA GLU A 387 5.78 -7.02 -24.26
C GLU A 387 5.18 -6.32 -23.02
N GLY A 388 6.02 -5.94 -22.03
CA GLY A 388 5.58 -5.19 -20.88
C GLY A 388 4.97 -3.86 -21.25
N LEU A 389 5.64 -3.09 -22.12
CA LEU A 389 5.14 -1.79 -22.60
C LEU A 389 3.82 -1.93 -23.38
N ASN A 390 3.69 -2.95 -24.21
CA ASN A 390 2.45 -3.22 -24.94
C ASN A 390 1.30 -3.54 -23.97
N THR A 391 1.54 -4.39 -22.97
CA THR A 391 0.55 -4.74 -21.94
C THR A 391 0.08 -3.49 -21.17
N CYS A 392 1.00 -2.62 -20.75
CA CYS A 392 0.68 -1.35 -20.11
C CYS A 392 -0.09 -0.41 -21.07
N SER A 393 0.37 -0.28 -22.31
CA SER A 393 -0.24 0.59 -23.31
C SER A 393 -1.68 0.19 -23.64
N ASP A 394 -1.95 -1.10 -23.74
CA ASP A 394 -3.30 -1.61 -23.98
C ASP A 394 -4.23 -1.30 -22.82
N PHE A 395 -3.76 -1.47 -21.58
CA PHE A 395 -4.53 -1.06 -20.40
C PHE A 395 -4.81 0.44 -20.40
N MET A 396 -3.78 1.26 -20.59
CA MET A 396 -3.89 2.73 -20.57
C MET A 396 -4.83 3.25 -21.65
N LYS A 397 -4.70 2.77 -22.90
CA LYS A 397 -5.57 3.17 -24.02
C LYS A 397 -7.01 2.76 -23.81
N ARG A 398 -7.23 1.60 -23.24
CA ARG A 398 -8.57 1.07 -23.03
C ARG A 398 -9.30 1.70 -21.86
N TYR A 399 -8.60 1.97 -20.77
CA TYR A 399 -9.24 2.31 -19.50
C TYR A 399 -8.91 3.72 -18.96
N ARG A 400 -7.90 4.42 -19.51
CA ARG A 400 -7.50 5.73 -19.01
C ARG A 400 -7.64 6.83 -20.05
N TYR A 401 -6.85 6.79 -21.12
CA TYR A 401 -7.05 7.70 -22.24
C TYR A 401 -6.54 7.10 -23.55
N ALA A 402 -7.38 7.17 -24.60
CA ALA A 402 -7.20 6.43 -25.85
C ALA A 402 -5.92 6.81 -26.64
N THR A 403 -5.33 7.99 -26.39
CA THR A 403 -4.13 8.48 -27.07
C THR A 403 -2.84 8.25 -26.27
N TYR A 404 -2.87 7.35 -25.29
CA TYR A 404 -1.66 7.00 -24.54
C TYR A 404 -0.55 6.51 -25.47
N SER A 405 0.67 6.98 -25.24
CA SER A 405 1.88 6.51 -25.91
C SER A 405 3.10 6.74 -25.01
N SER A 406 4.08 5.87 -25.12
CA SER A 406 5.39 6.00 -24.50
C SER A 406 6.47 5.70 -25.53
N ASN A 407 7.62 6.35 -25.39
CA ASN A 407 8.81 6.14 -26.23
C ASN A 407 9.88 5.29 -25.51
N ALA A 408 9.55 4.72 -24.34
CA ALA A 408 10.45 3.83 -23.60
C ALA A 408 10.81 2.60 -24.42
N THR A 409 12.06 2.18 -24.37
CA THR A 409 12.57 1.07 -25.19
C THR A 409 13.46 0.10 -24.41
N THR A 410 14.21 0.59 -23.44
CA THR A 410 15.04 -0.26 -22.56
C THR A 410 14.22 -0.81 -21.40
N VAL A 411 14.71 -1.84 -20.72
CA VAL A 411 14.04 -2.40 -19.52
C VAL A 411 13.80 -1.30 -18.49
N ASP A 412 14.83 -0.54 -18.14
CA ASP A 412 14.73 0.51 -17.11
C ASP A 412 13.71 1.59 -17.48
N GLU A 413 13.73 2.08 -18.73
CA GLU A 413 12.76 3.09 -19.20
C GLU A 413 11.32 2.56 -19.18
N VAL A 414 11.11 1.31 -19.56
CA VAL A 414 9.77 0.68 -19.59
C VAL A 414 9.27 0.41 -18.19
N VAL A 415 10.11 -0.10 -17.30
CA VAL A 415 9.77 -0.32 -15.89
C VAL A 415 9.47 1.02 -15.20
N ASP A 416 10.27 2.08 -15.41
CA ASP A 416 10.00 3.42 -14.88
C ASP A 416 8.63 3.96 -15.34
N GLU A 417 8.30 3.79 -16.62
CA GLU A 417 7.01 4.22 -17.17
C GLU A 417 5.85 3.42 -16.56
N ILE A 418 5.96 2.10 -16.48
CA ILE A 418 4.90 1.24 -15.91
C ILE A 418 4.71 1.55 -14.42
N VAL A 419 5.80 1.66 -13.67
CA VAL A 419 5.76 1.99 -12.24
C VAL A 419 5.20 3.39 -12.01
N PHE A 420 5.54 4.35 -12.88
CA PHE A 420 4.91 5.68 -12.81
C PHE A 420 3.39 5.60 -13.00
N GLN A 421 2.91 4.88 -14.01
CA GLN A 421 1.48 4.72 -14.25
C GLN A 421 0.77 3.99 -13.09
N LYS A 422 1.44 2.99 -12.49
CA LYS A 422 0.98 2.28 -11.28
C LYS A 422 0.88 3.22 -10.08
N ARG A 423 1.89 4.08 -9.84
CA ARG A 423 1.90 5.07 -8.75
C ARG A 423 0.77 6.10 -8.89
N VAL A 424 0.50 6.57 -10.10
CA VAL A 424 -0.66 7.45 -10.39
C VAL A 424 -1.98 6.73 -10.12
N GLU A 425 -2.08 5.47 -10.54
CA GLU A 425 -3.28 4.66 -10.38
C GLU A 425 -3.61 4.38 -8.92
N LEU A 426 -2.60 3.96 -8.16
CA LEU A 426 -2.72 3.50 -6.78
C LEU A 426 -2.33 4.58 -5.77
N TRP A 427 -2.29 5.85 -6.20
CA TRP A 427 -1.97 6.96 -5.33
C TRP A 427 -2.87 6.99 -4.10
N GLY A 428 -2.29 7.15 -2.91
CA GLY A 428 -3.01 7.18 -1.65
C GLY A 428 -3.46 5.81 -1.12
N GLU A 429 -3.05 4.69 -1.75
CA GLU A 429 -3.44 3.34 -1.34
C GLU A 429 -2.32 2.58 -0.60
N GLY A 430 -1.26 3.28 -0.20
CA GLY A 430 -0.15 2.75 0.60
C GLY A 430 0.77 1.78 -0.14
N LEU A 431 0.77 1.77 -1.48
CA LEU A 431 1.48 0.79 -2.28
C LEU A 431 2.78 1.32 -2.92
N SER A 432 2.87 2.62 -3.22
CA SER A 432 4.03 3.24 -3.85
C SER A 432 5.32 3.02 -3.04
N TYR A 433 5.24 3.04 -1.72
CA TYR A 433 6.35 2.77 -0.79
C TYR A 433 7.10 1.47 -1.13
N PHE A 434 6.38 0.40 -1.45
CA PHE A 434 6.98 -0.89 -1.76
C PHE A 434 7.75 -0.86 -3.09
N ASP A 435 7.27 -0.11 -4.07
CA ASP A 435 7.98 0.06 -5.34
C ASP A 435 9.25 0.91 -5.16
N TYR A 436 9.17 2.01 -4.41
CA TYR A 436 10.35 2.81 -4.05
C TYR A 436 11.41 1.96 -3.36
N LYS A 437 10.99 1.14 -2.39
CA LYS A 437 11.92 0.32 -1.60
C LYS A 437 12.57 -0.78 -2.44
N ARG A 438 11.80 -1.59 -3.18
CA ARG A 438 12.35 -2.73 -3.93
C ARG A 438 13.17 -2.32 -5.16
N LEU A 439 12.76 -1.26 -5.87
CA LEU A 439 13.42 -0.77 -7.07
C LEU A 439 14.55 0.23 -6.78
N ASN A 440 14.92 0.41 -5.52
CA ASN A 440 15.95 1.38 -5.11
C ASN A 440 15.71 2.79 -5.65
N MET A 441 14.44 3.25 -5.66
CA MET A 441 14.07 4.55 -6.20
C MET A 441 14.46 5.68 -5.26
N GLY A 442 14.99 6.76 -5.82
CA GLY A 442 15.32 7.98 -5.10
C GLY A 442 14.13 8.91 -4.90
N VAL A 443 14.34 9.96 -4.11
CA VAL A 443 13.40 11.07 -3.94
C VAL A 443 14.06 12.37 -4.33
N ASP A 444 13.31 13.26 -4.99
CA ASP A 444 13.75 14.64 -5.23
C ASP A 444 12.58 15.58 -4.93
N ARG A 445 12.67 16.30 -3.82
CA ARG A 445 11.67 17.26 -3.36
C ARG A 445 12.15 18.71 -3.47
N THR A 446 13.36 18.92 -4.05
CA THR A 446 14.04 20.23 -4.12
C THR A 446 13.76 21.01 -5.41
N TYR A 447 12.91 20.48 -6.31
CA TYR A 447 12.61 21.08 -7.60
C TYR A 447 11.83 22.40 -7.50
N ALA A 448 11.98 23.27 -8.50
CA ALA A 448 11.26 24.54 -8.56
C ALA A 448 9.73 24.34 -8.58
N GLY A 449 9.02 25.02 -7.70
CA GLY A 449 7.56 24.88 -7.56
C GLY A 449 7.15 23.53 -6.95
N THR A 450 7.97 23.01 -6.06
CA THR A 450 7.60 21.90 -5.17
C THR A 450 6.47 22.33 -4.24
N ASN A 451 5.59 21.40 -3.91
CA ASN A 451 4.58 21.57 -2.86
C ASN A 451 4.92 20.79 -1.57
N PHE A 452 6.12 20.22 -1.49
CA PHE A 452 6.72 19.82 -0.21
C PHE A 452 7.19 21.08 0.53
N ASN A 453 7.13 21.07 1.85
CA ASN A 453 7.48 22.21 2.69
C ASN A 453 8.10 21.78 4.02
N TRP A 454 8.59 22.74 4.81
CA TRP A 454 9.07 22.56 6.19
C TRP A 454 10.11 21.45 6.37
N GLY A 455 11.23 21.52 5.67
CA GLY A 455 12.31 20.54 5.80
C GLY A 455 12.12 19.33 4.88
N ALA A 456 10.90 18.93 4.55
CA ALA A 456 10.65 17.89 3.55
C ALA A 456 11.14 18.29 2.15
N ASP A 457 11.11 19.58 1.82
CA ASP A 457 11.58 20.19 0.57
C ASP A 457 13.11 20.24 0.43
N THR A 458 13.86 19.84 1.44
CA THR A 458 15.32 19.79 1.42
C THR A 458 15.89 18.45 0.92
N TYR A 459 15.04 17.41 0.81
CA TYR A 459 15.53 16.07 0.46
C TYR A 459 15.68 15.86 -1.04
N LYS A 460 16.90 15.53 -1.40
CA LYS A 460 17.27 14.97 -2.71
C LYS A 460 18.22 13.80 -2.50
N ILE A 461 17.69 12.60 -2.67
CA ILE A 461 18.39 11.35 -2.36
C ILE A 461 18.35 10.46 -3.60
N THR A 462 19.52 10.09 -4.11
CA THR A 462 19.65 9.10 -5.18
C THR A 462 19.59 7.71 -4.58
N GLY A 463 18.77 6.85 -5.15
CA GLY A 463 18.48 5.54 -4.58
C GLY A 463 17.58 5.61 -3.36
N ARG A 464 17.24 4.45 -2.82
CA ARG A 464 16.30 4.27 -1.71
C ARG A 464 16.64 5.17 -0.52
N PRO A 465 15.71 6.02 -0.04
CA PRO A 465 15.89 6.75 1.20
C PRO A 465 16.08 5.81 2.40
N TYR A 466 16.92 6.23 3.36
CA TYR A 466 17.21 5.40 4.55
C TYR A 466 15.97 5.15 5.42
N TRP A 467 14.99 6.04 5.41
CA TRP A 467 13.72 5.88 6.16
C TRP A 467 12.77 4.82 5.57
N MET A 468 13.11 4.23 4.41
CA MET A 468 12.36 3.11 3.83
C MET A 468 12.62 1.77 4.56
N ASN A 469 13.45 1.75 5.57
CA ASN A 469 13.64 0.61 6.47
C ASN A 469 12.94 0.89 7.79
N PHE A 470 11.75 0.32 7.99
CA PHE A 470 11.06 0.40 9.28
C PHE A 470 11.88 -0.31 10.35
N VAL A 471 11.83 0.20 11.59
CA VAL A 471 12.52 -0.40 12.72
C VAL A 471 11.55 -1.21 13.57
N ILE A 472 12.03 -2.34 14.11
CA ILE A 472 11.28 -3.15 15.06
C ILE A 472 11.16 -2.35 16.37
N SER A 473 9.99 -2.37 17.00
CA SER A 473 9.74 -1.59 18.21
C SER A 473 10.60 -2.05 19.37
N GLN A 474 11.01 -1.13 20.25
CA GLN A 474 11.78 -1.42 21.44
C GLN A 474 11.10 -2.47 22.32
N GLN A 475 9.78 -2.46 22.43
CA GLN A 475 9.04 -3.45 23.18
C GLN A 475 9.31 -4.89 22.71
N GLU A 476 9.42 -5.10 21.40
CA GLU A 476 9.75 -6.40 20.84
C GLU A 476 11.22 -6.76 21.12
N THR A 477 12.15 -5.84 20.89
CA THR A 477 13.58 -6.11 21.14
C THR A 477 13.87 -6.37 22.61
N ASP A 478 13.17 -5.73 23.54
CA ASP A 478 13.28 -6.00 24.99
C ASP A 478 12.71 -7.37 25.37
N SER A 479 11.72 -7.86 24.64
CA SER A 479 11.01 -9.12 24.96
C SER A 479 11.58 -10.34 24.24
N ASN A 480 12.13 -10.18 23.04
CA ASN A 480 12.65 -11.23 22.19
C ASN A 480 14.19 -11.19 22.15
N ARG A 481 14.82 -12.12 22.85
CA ARG A 481 16.27 -12.13 23.04
C ARG A 481 17.07 -12.39 21.75
N ALA A 482 16.45 -13.04 20.76
CA ALA A 482 17.13 -13.38 19.51
C ALA A 482 17.30 -12.17 18.58
N ILE A 483 16.62 -11.05 18.84
CA ILE A 483 16.71 -9.82 18.04
C ILE A 483 17.29 -8.63 18.82
N GLN A 484 17.86 -8.90 19.98
CA GLN A 484 18.67 -7.93 20.72
C GLN A 484 20.08 -7.90 20.09
N GLU A 485 20.27 -7.01 19.13
CA GLU A 485 21.55 -6.79 18.46
C GLU A 485 22.14 -5.40 18.73
#